data_49c0950f85efbfd727ab14c19fdcdd16
#
_entry.id   49c0950f85efbfd727ab14c19fdcdd16
#
_cell.length_a   1.000
_cell.length_b   1.000
_cell.length_c   1.000
_cell.angle_alpha   90.00
_cell.angle_beta   90.00
_cell.angle_gamma   90.00
#
_symmetry.space_group_name_H-M   'P 1'
#
loop_
_entity.id
_entity.type
_entity.pdbx_description
1 polymer ?
#
loop_
_entity_poly.entity_id
_entity_poly.type
_entity_poly.pdbx_seq_one_letter_code
_entity_poly.pdbx_strand_id
1 'polypeptide(L)'
;AYSRYFIRKYALDWSPEYGEPINQEDLLGTNLAFSHLVLRGMTKLGMSPSAKEHQAVLRYWKWIGELMGIEPSLWPSTAKEAFELDRLIRKRHLKPSDAGKKLTKALLEFYQKNIPDSFLTSQLEALLSYFLGKEASKAVGISGNIQVPGDFLGLFLKSSGLKTFGAVKNHESLRKNLERQQIQQFGRVLQLQLPVLNRS
;
A
#
# COMPACT_ATOMS: atom_id res chain seq x y z
N ALA A 1 -18.16 -9.99 -3.30
CA ALA A 1 -18.95 -11.11 -3.81
C ALA A 1 -18.48 -11.56 -5.20
N TYR A 2 -18.42 -10.69 -6.21
CA TYR A 2 -18.06 -11.05 -7.59
C TYR A 2 -16.66 -11.64 -7.73
N SER A 3 -15.64 -11.05 -7.13
CA SER A 3 -14.24 -11.54 -7.22
C SER A 3 -14.11 -12.98 -6.72
N ARG A 4 -14.74 -13.33 -5.59
CA ARG A 4 -14.77 -14.70 -5.07
C ARG A 4 -15.49 -15.66 -6.02
N TYR A 5 -16.58 -15.23 -6.61
CA TYR A 5 -17.31 -16.03 -7.62
C TYR A 5 -16.40 -16.31 -8.83
N PHE A 6 -15.70 -15.30 -9.35
CA PHE A 6 -14.81 -15.49 -10.50
C PHE A 6 -13.61 -16.38 -10.17
N ILE A 7 -12.99 -16.22 -9.00
CA ILE A 7 -11.90 -17.10 -8.57
C ILE A 7 -12.38 -18.56 -8.53
N ARG A 8 -13.51 -18.83 -7.86
CA ARG A 8 -14.06 -20.19 -7.79
C ARG A 8 -14.45 -20.78 -9.15
N LYS A 9 -14.87 -19.93 -10.07
CA LYS A 9 -15.28 -20.36 -11.41
C LYS A 9 -14.15 -20.63 -12.37
N TYR A 10 -13.08 -19.84 -12.30
CA TYR A 10 -12.02 -19.84 -13.31
C TYR A 10 -10.65 -20.30 -12.81
N ALA A 11 -10.35 -20.21 -11.53
CA ALA A 11 -9.12 -20.73 -10.95
C ALA A 11 -9.33 -22.17 -10.49
N LEU A 12 -9.40 -23.09 -11.45
CA LEU A 12 -9.65 -24.51 -11.19
C LEU A 12 -8.50 -25.20 -10.44
N ASP A 13 -7.33 -24.61 -10.45
CA ASP A 13 -6.10 -25.02 -9.76
C ASP A 13 -5.92 -24.33 -8.39
N TRP A 14 -6.97 -23.70 -7.85
CA TRP A 14 -6.91 -23.09 -6.52
C TRP A 14 -6.57 -24.11 -5.45
N SER A 15 -5.39 -23.94 -4.83
CA SER A 15 -4.93 -24.85 -3.78
C SER A 15 -5.78 -24.72 -2.51
N PRO A 16 -6.20 -25.85 -1.92
CA PRO A 16 -6.86 -25.85 -0.61
C PRO A 16 -6.06 -25.19 0.52
N GLU A 17 -4.73 -25.14 0.39
CA GLU A 17 -3.84 -24.47 1.34
C GLU A 17 -4.08 -22.95 1.43
N TYR A 18 -4.64 -22.35 0.39
CA TYR A 18 -4.98 -20.92 0.38
C TYR A 18 -6.31 -20.62 1.10
N GLY A 19 -7.05 -21.67 1.49
CA GLY A 19 -8.37 -21.53 2.09
C GLY A 19 -9.39 -20.95 1.11
N GLU A 20 -10.46 -20.40 1.64
CA GLU A 20 -11.47 -19.72 0.83
C GLU A 20 -10.93 -18.42 0.22
N PRO A 21 -11.12 -18.18 -1.09
CA PRO A 21 -10.68 -16.95 -1.72
C PRO A 21 -11.32 -15.73 -1.07
N ILE A 22 -10.53 -14.71 -0.81
CA ILE A 22 -10.98 -13.44 -0.21
C ILE A 22 -11.71 -13.71 1.13
N ASN A 23 -11.04 -14.49 1.98
CA ASN A 23 -11.51 -14.77 3.33
C ASN A 23 -11.32 -13.56 4.27
N GLN A 24 -11.72 -13.69 5.53
CA GLN A 24 -11.62 -12.62 6.52
C GLN A 24 -10.17 -12.16 6.76
N GLU A 25 -9.22 -13.09 6.77
CA GLU A 25 -7.80 -12.76 6.95
C GLU A 25 -7.23 -12.00 5.75
N ASP A 26 -7.61 -12.38 4.52
CA ASP A 26 -7.22 -11.67 3.30
C ASP A 26 -7.73 -10.22 3.31
N LEU A 27 -8.99 -10.04 3.68
CA LEU A 27 -9.62 -8.72 3.79
C LEU A 27 -8.95 -7.88 4.89
N LEU A 28 -8.69 -8.46 6.06
CA LEU A 28 -7.99 -7.80 7.16
C LEU A 28 -6.57 -7.39 6.78
N GLY A 29 -5.80 -8.29 6.19
CA GLY A 29 -4.44 -8.02 5.74
C GLY A 29 -4.40 -6.89 4.72
N THR A 30 -5.30 -6.89 3.76
CA THR A 30 -5.44 -5.83 2.76
C THR A 30 -5.81 -4.50 3.43
N ASN A 31 -6.76 -4.51 4.33
CA ASN A 31 -7.21 -3.30 5.02
C ASN A 31 -6.12 -2.71 5.94
N LEU A 32 -5.35 -3.58 6.63
CA LEU A 32 -4.18 -3.17 7.40
C LEU A 32 -3.06 -2.59 6.52
N ALA A 33 -2.92 -3.07 5.30
CA ALA A 33 -1.94 -2.53 4.35
C ALA A 33 -2.24 -1.05 4.01
N PHE A 34 -3.50 -0.69 3.87
CA PHE A 34 -3.93 0.69 3.60
C PHE A 34 -4.08 1.57 4.85
N SER A 35 -4.07 1.02 6.04
CA SER A 35 -4.17 1.74 7.30
C SER A 35 -2.88 1.72 8.10
N HIS A 36 -2.64 0.65 8.84
CA HIS A 36 -1.52 0.49 9.74
C HIS A 36 -0.15 0.58 9.04
N LEU A 37 0.03 -0.10 7.90
CA LEU A 37 1.31 -0.10 7.19
C LEU A 37 1.64 1.26 6.58
N VAL A 38 0.64 2.03 6.12
CA VAL A 38 0.84 3.41 5.66
C VAL A 38 1.37 4.27 6.80
N LEU A 39 0.76 4.21 7.99
CA LEU A 39 1.22 4.97 9.16
C LEU A 39 2.64 4.58 9.59
N ARG A 40 2.97 3.29 9.53
CA ARG A 40 4.35 2.82 9.76
C ARG A 40 5.33 3.36 8.71
N GLY A 41 4.91 3.38 7.45
CA GLY A 41 5.69 3.98 6.37
C GLY A 41 5.97 5.45 6.62
N MET A 42 4.95 6.22 7.02
CA MET A 42 5.09 7.63 7.41
C MET A 42 6.10 7.81 8.55
N THR A 43 6.00 6.98 9.60
CA THR A 43 6.95 7.01 10.71
C THR A 43 8.38 6.75 10.24
N LYS A 44 8.60 5.79 9.34
CA LYS A 44 9.92 5.54 8.75
C LYS A 44 10.46 6.73 7.94
N LEU A 45 9.57 7.55 7.39
CA LEU A 45 9.91 8.78 6.68
C LEU A 45 10.11 9.99 7.62
N GLY A 46 10.05 9.79 8.93
CA GLY A 46 10.15 10.87 9.91
C GLY A 46 8.88 11.70 10.08
N MET A 47 7.77 11.26 9.50
CA MET A 47 6.44 11.86 9.64
C MET A 47 5.64 11.03 10.64
N SER A 48 5.90 11.17 11.94
CA SER A 48 5.27 10.34 12.96
C SER A 48 3.87 10.84 13.30
N PRO A 49 2.80 10.12 12.91
CA PRO A 49 1.45 10.45 13.30
C PRO A 49 1.30 10.37 14.83
N SER A 50 0.55 11.29 15.40
CA SER A 50 0.18 11.23 16.82
C SER A 50 -0.70 10.00 17.11
N ALA A 51 -0.78 9.60 18.37
CA ALA A 51 -1.65 8.50 18.78
C ALA A 51 -3.12 8.74 18.40
N LYS A 52 -3.57 10.01 18.44
CA LYS A 52 -4.93 10.41 18.06
C LYS A 52 -5.18 10.24 16.57
N GLU A 53 -4.24 10.65 15.74
CA GLU A 53 -4.31 10.47 14.28
C GLU A 53 -4.27 8.99 13.90
N HIS A 54 -3.40 8.22 14.55
CA HIS A 54 -3.34 6.78 14.36
C HIS A 54 -4.69 6.11 14.64
N GLN A 55 -5.31 6.46 15.77
CA GLN A 55 -6.61 5.95 16.16
C GLN A 55 -7.73 6.39 15.19
N ALA A 56 -7.66 7.61 14.68
CA ALA A 56 -8.62 8.12 13.70
C ALA A 56 -8.55 7.33 12.39
N VAL A 57 -7.34 7.05 11.90
CA VAL A 57 -7.12 6.23 10.68
C VAL A 57 -7.63 4.81 10.88
N LEU A 58 -7.33 4.17 12.02
CA LEU A 58 -7.83 2.82 12.30
C LEU A 58 -9.36 2.77 12.36
N ARG A 59 -10.02 3.77 12.97
CA ARG A 59 -11.50 3.86 12.97
C ARG A 59 -12.08 4.02 11.56
N TYR A 60 -11.48 4.88 10.76
CA TYR A 60 -11.93 5.10 9.38
C TYR A 60 -11.85 3.82 8.56
N TRP A 61 -10.72 3.11 8.66
CA TRP A 61 -10.54 1.85 7.95
C TRP A 61 -11.36 0.69 8.52
N LYS A 62 -11.73 0.74 9.80
CA LYS A 62 -12.73 -0.17 10.36
C LYS A 62 -14.06 -0.06 9.62
N TRP A 63 -14.56 1.14 9.42
CA TRP A 63 -15.80 1.37 8.66
C TRP A 63 -15.70 0.84 7.23
N ILE A 64 -14.59 1.12 6.54
CA ILE A 64 -14.38 0.58 5.19
C ILE A 64 -14.38 -0.96 5.25
N GLY A 65 -13.72 -1.55 6.22
CA GLY A 65 -13.66 -2.99 6.42
C GLY A 65 -15.05 -3.61 6.64
N GLU A 66 -15.87 -3.00 7.49
CA GLU A 66 -17.26 -3.44 7.74
C GLU A 66 -18.08 -3.40 6.45
N LEU A 67 -17.97 -2.33 5.65
CA LEU A 67 -18.64 -2.23 4.35
C LEU A 67 -18.15 -3.27 3.34
N MET A 68 -16.89 -3.72 3.45
CA MET A 68 -16.33 -4.80 2.65
C MET A 68 -16.68 -6.20 3.17
N GLY A 69 -17.30 -6.30 4.33
CA GLY A 69 -17.73 -7.56 4.96
C GLY A 69 -16.70 -8.15 5.93
N ILE A 70 -15.81 -7.33 6.47
CA ILE A 70 -14.96 -7.76 7.59
C ILE A 70 -15.81 -7.78 8.86
N GLU A 71 -15.72 -8.89 9.59
CA GLU A 71 -16.40 -9.04 10.88
C GLU A 71 -15.83 -8.02 11.89
N PRO A 72 -16.66 -7.15 12.49
CA PRO A 72 -16.18 -6.08 13.38
C PRO A 72 -15.34 -6.53 14.56
N SER A 73 -15.60 -7.74 15.06
CA SER A 73 -14.88 -8.35 16.18
C SER A 73 -13.43 -8.70 15.86
N LEU A 74 -13.09 -8.87 14.59
CA LEU A 74 -11.73 -9.18 14.13
C LEU A 74 -10.85 -7.93 13.95
N TRP A 75 -11.45 -6.74 13.96
CA TRP A 75 -10.74 -5.50 13.73
C TRP A 75 -9.95 -5.06 14.98
N PRO A 76 -8.66 -4.71 14.83
CA PRO A 76 -7.86 -4.25 15.96
C PRO A 76 -8.33 -2.89 16.47
N SER A 77 -8.43 -2.76 17.79
CA SER A 77 -8.89 -1.54 18.45
C SER A 77 -7.76 -0.56 18.75
N THR A 78 -6.52 -1.03 18.76
CA THR A 78 -5.34 -0.24 19.09
C THR A 78 -4.23 -0.42 18.06
N ALA A 79 -3.29 0.53 18.01
CA ALA A 79 -2.10 0.43 17.17
C ALA A 79 -1.24 -0.80 17.50
N LYS A 80 -1.20 -1.21 18.77
CA LYS A 80 -0.48 -2.42 19.20
C LYS A 80 -1.14 -3.68 18.66
N GLU A 81 -2.46 -3.79 18.77
CA GLU A 81 -3.21 -4.92 18.20
C GLU A 81 -3.07 -4.97 16.69
N ALA A 82 -3.14 -3.81 15.99
CA ALA A 82 -2.94 -3.73 14.55
C ALA A 82 -1.53 -4.22 14.14
N PHE A 83 -0.50 -3.86 14.92
CA PHE A 83 0.85 -4.33 14.71
C PHE A 83 0.98 -5.86 14.90
N GLU A 84 0.41 -6.41 15.97
CA GLU A 84 0.48 -7.84 16.24
C GLU A 84 -0.30 -8.65 15.21
N LEU A 85 -1.49 -8.17 14.82
CA LEU A 85 -2.29 -8.81 13.78
C LEU A 85 -1.57 -8.81 12.43
N ASP A 86 -1.02 -7.67 11.99
CA ASP A 86 -0.20 -7.57 10.78
C ASP A 86 1.00 -8.55 10.84
N ARG A 87 1.67 -8.62 11.98
CA ARG A 87 2.80 -9.52 12.18
C ARG A 87 2.40 -11.00 12.05
N LEU A 88 1.26 -11.39 12.60
CA LEU A 88 0.75 -12.76 12.52
C LEU A 88 0.34 -13.12 11.09
N ILE A 89 -0.38 -12.25 10.40
CA ILE A 89 -0.79 -12.42 9.00
C ILE A 89 0.45 -12.58 8.11
N ARG A 90 1.43 -11.68 8.25
CA ARG A 90 2.68 -11.79 7.48
C ARG A 90 3.47 -13.06 7.79
N LYS A 91 3.56 -13.48 9.04
CA LYS A 91 4.23 -14.72 9.43
C LYS A 91 3.61 -15.94 8.73
N ARG A 92 2.29 -15.93 8.52
CA ARG A 92 1.55 -17.02 7.89
C ARG A 92 1.67 -17.00 6.36
N HIS A 93 1.53 -15.82 5.76
CA HIS A 93 1.34 -15.69 4.30
C HIS A 93 2.55 -15.16 3.55
N LEU A 94 3.49 -14.49 4.20
CA LEU A 94 4.67 -13.94 3.55
C LEU A 94 5.66 -15.06 3.20
N LYS A 95 5.52 -15.59 1.99
CA LYS A 95 6.39 -16.66 1.46
C LYS A 95 6.97 -16.20 0.12
N PRO A 96 8.22 -16.65 -0.21
CA PRO A 96 8.76 -16.43 -1.54
C PRO A 96 7.89 -17.10 -2.60
N SER A 97 7.59 -16.36 -3.66
CA SER A 97 6.89 -16.89 -4.83
C SER A 97 7.45 -16.29 -6.12
N ASP A 98 7.40 -17.05 -7.22
CA ASP A 98 7.84 -16.54 -8.51
C ASP A 98 6.95 -15.41 -9.02
N ALA A 99 5.65 -15.47 -8.72
CA ALA A 99 4.72 -14.39 -9.03
C ALA A 99 5.07 -13.09 -8.29
N GLY A 100 5.35 -13.17 -6.99
CA GLY A 100 5.78 -12.01 -6.19
C GLY A 100 7.08 -11.39 -6.71
N LYS A 101 8.08 -12.21 -7.04
CA LYS A 101 9.34 -11.73 -7.63
C LYS A 101 9.13 -11.06 -8.99
N LYS A 102 8.31 -11.65 -9.87
CA LYS A 102 7.99 -11.09 -11.19
C LYS A 102 7.25 -9.74 -11.05
N LEU A 103 6.29 -9.63 -10.14
CA LEU A 103 5.58 -8.39 -9.88
C LEU A 103 6.51 -7.29 -9.34
N THR A 104 7.40 -7.64 -8.42
CA THR A 104 8.39 -6.69 -7.88
C THR A 104 9.34 -6.21 -8.95
N LYS A 105 9.83 -7.11 -9.81
CA LYS A 105 10.67 -6.76 -10.95
C LYS A 105 9.95 -5.80 -11.91
N ALA A 106 8.72 -6.11 -12.28
CA ALA A 106 7.91 -5.25 -13.15
C ALA A 106 7.65 -3.87 -12.52
N LEU A 107 7.45 -3.80 -11.20
CA LEU A 107 7.31 -2.53 -10.48
C LEU A 107 8.59 -1.70 -10.53
N LEU A 108 9.75 -2.32 -10.33
CA LEU A 108 11.05 -1.64 -10.42
C LEU A 108 11.30 -1.12 -11.84
N GLU A 109 11.07 -1.93 -12.85
CA GLU A 109 11.20 -1.55 -14.27
C GLU A 109 10.25 -0.38 -14.62
N PHE A 110 9.01 -0.40 -14.12
CA PHE A 110 8.06 0.69 -14.30
C PHE A 110 8.60 2.00 -13.71
N TYR A 111 9.10 1.99 -12.49
CA TYR A 111 9.67 3.18 -11.88
C TYR A 111 10.93 3.66 -12.58
N GLN A 112 11.84 2.76 -12.96
CA GLN A 112 13.03 3.10 -13.72
C GLN A 112 12.72 3.81 -15.05
N LYS A 113 11.67 3.36 -15.73
CA LYS A 113 11.22 3.94 -17.00
C LYS A 113 10.53 5.30 -16.83
N ASN A 114 9.82 5.51 -15.72
CA ASN A 114 8.95 6.68 -15.55
C ASN A 114 9.52 7.77 -14.63
N ILE A 115 10.60 7.48 -13.88
CA ILE A 115 11.28 8.47 -13.06
C ILE A 115 12.48 8.97 -13.84
N PRO A 116 12.53 10.27 -14.22
CA PRO A 116 13.65 10.83 -15.03
C PRO A 116 14.98 10.89 -14.28
N ASP A 117 14.96 10.86 -12.94
CA ASP A 117 16.14 10.99 -12.11
C ASP A 117 16.86 9.65 -11.96
N SER A 118 18.04 9.53 -12.59
CA SER A 118 18.86 8.32 -12.58
C SER A 118 19.37 7.96 -11.18
N PHE A 119 19.61 8.94 -10.32
CA PHE A 119 20.04 8.70 -8.94
C PHE A 119 18.89 8.09 -8.12
N LEU A 120 17.68 8.63 -8.23
CA LEU A 120 16.52 8.07 -7.56
C LEU A 120 16.23 6.64 -8.04
N THR A 121 16.32 6.39 -9.34
CA THR A 121 16.07 5.04 -9.89
C THR A 121 17.13 4.03 -9.43
N SER A 122 18.39 4.43 -9.27
CA SER A 122 19.44 3.54 -8.74
C SER A 122 19.23 3.14 -7.29
N GLN A 123 18.44 3.91 -6.52
CA GLN A 123 18.18 3.67 -5.10
C GLN A 123 16.81 3.02 -4.82
N LEU A 124 16.03 2.68 -5.85
CA LEU A 124 14.68 2.14 -5.66
C LEU A 124 14.66 0.83 -4.86
N GLU A 125 15.56 -0.09 -5.14
CA GLU A 125 15.63 -1.36 -4.38
C GLU A 125 15.99 -1.10 -2.92
N ALA A 126 16.91 -0.14 -2.67
CA ALA A 126 17.28 0.28 -1.34
C ALA A 126 16.07 0.80 -0.58
N LEU A 127 15.32 1.69 -1.21
CA LEU A 127 14.14 2.29 -0.64
C LEU A 127 13.06 1.25 -0.34
N LEU A 128 12.78 0.35 -1.30
CA LEU A 128 11.84 -0.73 -1.09
C LEU A 128 12.28 -1.64 0.06
N SER A 129 13.55 -2.03 0.11
CA SER A 129 14.09 -2.86 1.19
C SER A 129 13.95 -2.18 2.55
N TYR A 130 14.18 -0.88 2.62
CA TYR A 130 14.00 -0.09 3.84
C TYR A 130 12.55 -0.13 4.35
N PHE A 131 11.55 0.00 3.45
CA PHE A 131 10.15 -0.07 3.83
C PHE A 131 9.71 -1.48 4.19
N LEU A 132 10.06 -2.46 3.38
CA LEU A 132 9.63 -3.84 3.54
C LEU A 132 10.31 -4.52 4.75
N GLY A 133 11.59 -4.23 4.99
CA GLY A 133 12.42 -4.94 5.94
C GLY A 133 12.97 -6.25 5.36
N LYS A 134 13.91 -6.85 6.08
CA LYS A 134 14.74 -7.96 5.61
C LYS A 134 13.95 -9.18 5.10
N GLU A 135 12.95 -9.62 5.84
CA GLU A 135 12.19 -10.84 5.49
C GLU A 135 11.33 -10.63 4.25
N ALA A 136 10.59 -9.52 4.19
CA ALA A 136 9.74 -9.23 3.05
C ALA A 136 10.55 -8.93 1.78
N SER A 137 11.67 -8.22 1.90
CA SER A 137 12.59 -7.98 0.77
C SER A 137 13.08 -9.30 0.18
N LYS A 138 13.52 -10.24 1.02
CA LYS A 138 13.95 -11.56 0.58
C LYS A 138 12.81 -12.34 -0.11
N ALA A 139 11.60 -12.27 0.42
CA ALA A 139 10.44 -12.97 -0.13
C ALA A 139 10.09 -12.48 -1.54
N VAL A 140 10.24 -11.17 -1.81
CA VAL A 140 9.96 -10.58 -3.13
C VAL A 140 11.18 -10.49 -4.05
N GLY A 141 12.31 -11.08 -3.66
CA GLY A 141 13.51 -11.18 -4.50
C GLY A 141 14.37 -9.91 -4.55
N ILE A 142 14.18 -8.99 -3.61
CA ILE A 142 15.08 -7.84 -3.44
C ILE A 142 16.30 -8.31 -2.65
N SER A 143 17.45 -8.36 -3.33
CA SER A 143 18.73 -8.74 -2.74
C SER A 143 19.47 -7.47 -2.36
N GLY A 144 19.35 -7.03 -1.13
CA GLY A 144 20.14 -5.87 -0.74
C GLY A 144 20.34 -5.82 0.76
N ASN A 145 21.60 -5.83 1.14
CA ASN A 145 22.04 -5.36 2.44
C ASN A 145 22.08 -3.84 2.35
N ILE A 146 20.92 -3.18 2.26
CA ILE A 146 20.85 -1.80 1.80
C ILE A 146 20.63 -0.92 3.02
N GLN A 147 21.73 -0.31 3.42
CA GLN A 147 21.67 0.89 4.23
C GLN A 147 21.23 2.03 3.31
N VAL A 148 20.01 2.53 3.51
CA VAL A 148 19.59 3.78 2.87
C VAL A 148 20.46 4.88 3.47
N PRO A 149 21.29 5.59 2.70
CA PRO A 149 22.05 6.71 3.22
C PRO A 149 21.08 7.72 3.86
N GLY A 150 21.40 8.23 5.05
CA GLY A 150 20.52 9.16 5.76
C GLY A 150 20.12 10.38 4.93
N ASP A 151 21.04 10.87 4.08
CA ASP A 151 20.81 11.98 3.16
C ASP A 151 19.84 11.62 2.02
N PHE A 152 19.77 10.36 1.63
CA PHE A 152 18.87 9.90 0.57
C PHE A 152 17.40 10.02 0.98
N LEU A 153 17.07 9.66 2.20
CA LEU A 153 15.70 9.79 2.71
C LEU A 153 15.25 11.26 2.72
N GLY A 154 16.15 12.16 3.12
CA GLY A 154 15.94 13.61 3.05
C GLY A 154 15.74 14.14 1.63
N LEU A 155 16.54 13.65 0.68
CA LEU A 155 16.44 14.01 -0.74
C LEU A 155 15.17 13.44 -1.38
N PHE A 156 14.84 12.18 -1.11
CA PHE A 156 13.58 11.54 -1.55
C PHE A 156 12.35 12.31 -1.06
N LEU A 157 12.34 12.71 0.20
CA LEU A 157 11.24 13.50 0.76
C LEU A 157 11.14 14.90 0.13
N LYS A 158 12.27 15.50 -0.23
CA LYS A 158 12.29 16.80 -0.94
C LYS A 158 11.78 16.66 -2.38
N SER A 159 12.25 15.65 -3.11
CA SER A 159 11.93 15.43 -4.52
C SER A 159 10.50 14.91 -4.72
N SER A 160 10.00 14.06 -3.80
CA SER A 160 8.65 13.52 -3.85
C SER A 160 7.55 14.52 -3.48
N GLY A 161 7.90 15.74 -3.03
CA GLY A 161 6.94 16.72 -2.55
C GLY A 161 6.24 16.32 -1.23
N LEU A 162 6.62 15.20 -0.63
CA LEU A 162 5.99 14.66 0.58
C LEU A 162 6.14 15.60 1.79
N LYS A 163 7.20 16.43 1.82
CA LYS A 163 7.31 17.49 2.85
C LYS A 163 6.22 18.56 2.75
N THR A 164 5.59 18.71 1.59
CA THR A 164 4.49 19.66 1.39
C THR A 164 3.12 19.07 1.73
N PHE A 165 3.03 17.76 1.98
CA PHE A 165 1.78 17.11 2.42
C PHE A 165 1.30 17.58 3.81
N GLY A 166 2.17 18.10 4.66
CA GLY A 166 1.79 18.71 5.95
C GLY A 166 1.26 20.14 5.84
N ALA A 167 1.39 20.80 4.70
CA ALA A 167 0.86 22.14 4.48
C ALA A 167 -0.43 22.03 3.65
N VAL A 168 -1.57 22.18 4.31
CA VAL A 168 -2.93 22.18 3.76
C VAL A 168 -3.15 23.11 2.54
N LYS A 169 -2.17 23.94 2.20
CA LYS A 169 -2.22 24.89 1.08
C LYS A 169 -2.04 24.28 -0.33
N ASN A 170 -1.75 22.99 -0.46
CA ASN A 170 -1.33 22.42 -1.76
C ASN A 170 -2.32 21.43 -2.42
N HIS A 171 -3.54 21.27 -1.91
CA HIS A 171 -4.53 20.41 -2.58
C HIS A 171 -4.83 20.86 -4.02
N GLU A 172 -4.85 22.17 -4.26
CA GLU A 172 -5.11 22.72 -5.59
C GLU A 172 -3.95 22.46 -6.57
N SER A 173 -2.72 22.55 -6.11
CA SER A 173 -1.52 22.24 -6.89
C SER A 173 -1.44 20.75 -7.24
N LEU A 174 -1.73 19.85 -6.30
CA LEU A 174 -1.80 18.41 -6.53
C LEU A 174 -2.91 18.05 -7.52
N ARG A 175 -4.08 18.65 -7.37
CA ARG A 175 -5.20 18.46 -8.28
C ARG A 175 -4.84 18.89 -9.70
N LYS A 176 -4.27 20.08 -9.87
CA LYS A 176 -3.81 20.59 -11.18
C LYS A 176 -2.73 19.70 -11.81
N ASN A 177 -1.82 19.15 -11.01
CA ASN A 177 -0.81 18.22 -11.51
C ASN A 177 -1.42 16.90 -11.96
N LEU A 178 -2.36 16.34 -11.20
CA LEU A 178 -3.11 15.14 -11.58
C LEU A 178 -3.91 15.36 -12.86
N GLU A 179 -4.60 16.48 -12.96
CA GLU A 179 -5.37 16.86 -14.16
C GLU A 179 -4.46 16.96 -15.39
N ARG A 180 -3.27 17.58 -15.27
CA ARG A 180 -2.28 17.63 -16.36
C ARG A 180 -1.79 16.25 -16.77
N GLN A 181 -1.47 15.39 -15.80
CA GLN A 181 -1.06 14.01 -16.10
C GLN A 181 -2.16 13.22 -16.79
N GLN A 182 -3.42 13.37 -16.35
CA GLN A 182 -4.56 12.74 -17.01
C GLN A 182 -4.75 13.23 -18.44
N ILE A 183 -4.61 14.54 -18.68
CA ILE A 183 -4.69 15.11 -20.04
C ILE A 183 -3.55 14.57 -20.92
N GLN A 184 -2.33 14.49 -20.39
CA GLN A 184 -1.19 13.93 -21.14
C GLN A 184 -1.37 12.45 -21.48
N GLN A 185 -1.92 11.66 -20.54
CA GLN A 185 -2.02 10.22 -20.68
C GLN A 185 -3.30 9.76 -21.40
N PHE A 186 -4.40 10.47 -21.22
CA PHE A 186 -5.73 10.06 -21.72
C PHE A 186 -6.40 11.09 -22.63
N GLY A 187 -5.74 12.22 -22.91
CA GLY A 187 -6.31 13.32 -23.72
C GLY A 187 -7.44 14.10 -23.04
N ARG A 188 -7.83 13.74 -21.79
CA ARG A 188 -8.92 14.36 -21.05
C ARG A 188 -8.76 14.15 -19.54
N VAL A 189 -9.43 14.98 -18.75
CA VAL A 189 -9.58 14.74 -17.31
C VAL A 189 -10.62 13.63 -17.09
N LEU A 190 -10.26 12.58 -16.38
CA LEU A 190 -11.17 11.49 -16.02
C LEU A 190 -12.06 11.93 -14.85
N GLN A 191 -13.36 11.98 -15.09
CA GLN A 191 -14.34 12.19 -14.02
C GLN A 191 -14.86 10.84 -13.55
N LEU A 192 -14.64 10.53 -12.27
CA LEU A 192 -15.28 9.40 -11.60
C LEU A 192 -16.76 9.78 -11.36
N GLN A 193 -17.65 9.22 -12.14
CA GLN A 193 -19.08 9.27 -11.83
C GLN A 193 -19.37 8.12 -10.86
N LEU A 194 -19.44 8.45 -9.57
CA LEU A 194 -19.95 7.49 -8.60
C LEU A 194 -21.46 7.36 -8.79
N PRO A 195 -22.01 6.12 -8.86
CA PRO A 195 -23.44 5.94 -8.92
C PRO A 195 -24.08 6.56 -7.68
N VAL A 196 -25.08 7.41 -7.91
CA VAL A 196 -25.89 7.95 -6.80
C VAL A 196 -26.67 6.78 -6.22
N LEU A 197 -26.28 6.33 -5.03
CA LEU A 197 -27.06 5.36 -4.27
C LEU A 197 -28.36 6.06 -3.85
N ASN A 198 -29.45 5.85 -4.59
CA ASN A 198 -30.76 6.22 -4.13
C ASN A 198 -31.02 5.45 -2.85
N ARG A 199 -31.05 6.16 -1.72
CA ARG A 199 -31.56 5.62 -0.46
C ARG A 199 -33.08 5.49 -0.62
N SER A 200 -33.52 4.29 -0.96
CA SER A 200 -34.89 3.87 -0.78
C SER A 200 -35.13 3.48 0.66
#